data_80eb0b7b42f199406e645d168169f62e
#
_entry.id   80eb0b7b42f199406e645d168169f62e
#
_cell.length_a   1.000
_cell.length_b   1.000
_cell.length_c   1.000
_cell.angle_alpha   90.00
_cell.angle_beta   90.00
_cell.angle_gamma   90.00
#
_symmetry.space_group_name_H-M   'P 1'
#
loop_
_entity.id
_entity.type
_entity.pdbx_description
1 polymer ?
#
loop_
_entity_poly.entity_id
_entity_poly.type
_entity_poly.pdbx_seq_one_letter_code
_entity_poly.pdbx_strand_id
1 'polypeptide(L)'
;MPPMTGFREFVVSILPGPLHSALRPWWRRFFRFRLRVRDWWAPFIVWSVWLVFQCARHRRRAVIICRFGGMGDVICTLPICDEVRRRHPGKLLVFVTAAFWREVVILSQCADLVYANNRWAYPFILPTNVKLFGLVDTIYNPQTTGERSYRAGMTCHLIEDLAASCGFTITARQPRLYPSADLIKKTRIAHGLDCRAIGERLLIGINPGPAWPVKEWEASNWQSLVNQIHSEYDAVIIQFGTSIRDGLAGYDKLTGVQLVTNRRKGEEIVALIAICDLIISIDSGPVHLAGAVGTPLIGLFGALDPRTILPPESPALGLFSDVPCLFCHNRTPVINWLTGCPNDIACMKNLGCETVFEAVKSVLSHRFRSDRPNPAQIQSQSPR
;
A
#
# COMPACT_ATOMS: atom_id res chain seq x y z
N MET A 1 32.28 -15.95 -4.90
CA MET A 1 33.30 -14.88 -4.96
C MET A 1 33.98 -14.82 -3.61
N PRO A 2 35.32 -14.81 -3.53
CA PRO A 2 36.04 -14.80 -2.27
C PRO A 2 35.79 -13.46 -1.54
N PRO A 3 35.78 -13.46 -0.21
CA PRO A 3 35.50 -12.27 0.58
C PRO A 3 36.57 -11.18 0.38
N MET A 4 36.13 -9.93 0.15
CA MET A 4 36.99 -8.77 -0.13
C MET A 4 37.84 -8.28 1.08
N THR A 5 38.03 -9.12 2.07
CA THR A 5 38.91 -8.87 3.22
C THR A 5 40.38 -8.79 2.83
N GLY A 6 40.83 -9.64 1.90
CA GLY A 6 42.24 -9.73 1.50
C GLY A 6 42.81 -8.48 0.79
N PHE A 7 41.99 -7.74 0.01
CA PHE A 7 42.50 -6.53 -0.66
C PHE A 7 42.70 -5.34 0.29
N ARG A 8 41.88 -5.24 1.33
CA ARG A 8 42.02 -4.21 2.38
C ARG A 8 43.27 -4.48 3.22
N GLU A 9 43.53 -5.73 3.56
CA GLU A 9 44.74 -6.14 4.30
C GLU A 9 46.02 -5.95 3.48
N PHE A 10 45.96 -6.27 2.17
CA PHE A 10 47.05 -6.05 1.26
C PHE A 10 47.44 -4.57 1.11
N VAL A 11 46.49 -3.67 0.98
CA VAL A 11 46.76 -2.22 0.88
C VAL A 11 47.28 -1.64 2.22
N VAL A 12 46.82 -2.14 3.35
CA VAL A 12 47.29 -1.72 4.69
C VAL A 12 48.72 -2.19 4.92
N SER A 13 49.15 -3.32 4.35
CA SER A 13 50.50 -3.86 4.52
C SER A 13 51.58 -3.17 3.67
N ILE A 14 51.19 -2.37 2.66
CA ILE A 14 52.14 -1.75 1.72
C ILE A 14 52.40 -0.26 2.00
N LEU A 15 51.45 0.43 2.69
CA LEU A 15 51.56 1.87 2.91
C LEU A 15 52.12 2.23 4.29
N PRO A 16 53.13 3.15 4.40
CA PRO A 16 53.60 3.66 5.67
C PRO A 16 52.47 4.31 6.47
N GLY A 17 52.51 4.14 7.81
CA GLY A 17 51.45 4.57 8.73
C GLY A 17 50.93 6.03 8.56
N PRO A 18 51.77 7.01 8.35
CA PRO A 18 51.35 8.41 8.14
C PRO A 18 50.56 8.62 6.83
N LEU A 19 50.95 7.95 5.75
CA LEU A 19 50.25 8.02 4.47
C LEU A 19 48.88 7.33 4.52
N HIS A 20 48.80 6.23 5.26
CA HIS A 20 47.52 5.54 5.47
C HIS A 20 46.50 6.39 6.19
N SER A 21 46.89 7.14 7.22
CA SER A 21 46.00 8.03 7.95
C SER A 21 45.54 9.22 7.12
N ALA A 22 46.40 9.80 6.28
CA ALA A 22 46.04 10.89 5.37
C ALA A 22 45.11 10.48 4.23
N LEU A 23 45.26 9.26 3.71
CA LEU A 23 44.44 8.74 2.63
C LEU A 23 43.12 8.10 3.09
N ARG A 24 42.96 7.83 4.40
CA ARG A 24 41.78 7.20 4.98
C ARG A 24 40.44 7.91 4.67
N PRO A 25 40.33 9.26 4.70
CA PRO A 25 39.11 9.97 4.32
C PRO A 25 38.81 9.83 2.83
N TRP A 26 39.84 9.85 1.99
CA TRP A 26 39.73 9.72 0.54
C TRP A 26 39.27 8.34 0.14
N TRP A 27 39.87 7.27 0.70
CA TRP A 27 39.45 5.89 0.54
C TRP A 27 38.02 5.64 1.00
N ARG A 28 37.60 6.21 2.13
CA ARG A 28 36.20 6.11 2.59
C ARG A 28 35.22 6.82 1.65
N ARG A 29 35.62 7.94 1.01
CA ARG A 29 34.82 8.62 -0.01
C ARG A 29 34.77 7.79 -1.30
N PHE A 30 35.90 7.24 -1.75
CA PHE A 30 36.00 6.43 -2.94
C PHE A 30 35.23 5.11 -2.82
N PHE A 31 35.34 4.39 -1.70
CA PHE A 31 34.56 3.18 -1.46
C PHE A 31 33.06 3.48 -1.33
N ARG A 32 32.68 4.56 -0.67
CA ARG A 32 31.25 5.00 -0.64
C ARG A 32 30.76 5.38 -2.01
N PHE A 33 31.54 6.05 -2.82
CA PHE A 33 31.21 6.37 -4.21
C PHE A 33 31.09 5.11 -5.06
N ARG A 34 32.04 4.18 -4.97
CA ARG A 34 32.02 2.91 -5.72
C ARG A 34 30.84 2.00 -5.31
N LEU A 35 30.52 1.91 -4.03
CA LEU A 35 29.34 1.21 -3.54
C LEU A 35 28.07 1.89 -4.07
N ARG A 36 27.98 3.23 -4.01
CA ARG A 36 26.86 3.98 -4.59
C ARG A 36 26.73 3.70 -6.10
N VAL A 37 27.80 3.80 -6.85
CA VAL A 37 27.79 3.54 -8.30
C VAL A 37 27.31 2.10 -8.59
N ARG A 38 27.83 1.10 -7.88
CA ARG A 38 27.40 -0.29 -8.04
C ARG A 38 25.92 -0.47 -7.69
N ASP A 39 25.51 0.08 -6.56
CA ASP A 39 24.13 -0.07 -6.08
C ASP A 39 23.14 0.71 -6.96
N TRP A 40 23.59 1.66 -7.74
CA TRP A 40 22.80 2.46 -8.65
C TRP A 40 22.76 1.88 -10.06
N TRP A 41 23.88 1.50 -10.63
CA TRP A 41 23.96 1.06 -12.02
C TRP A 41 23.57 -0.41 -12.22
N ALA A 42 23.87 -1.29 -11.28
CA ALA A 42 23.52 -2.69 -11.42
C ALA A 42 22.00 -2.93 -11.53
N PRO A 43 21.15 -2.36 -10.66
CA PRO A 43 19.70 -2.48 -10.83
C PRO A 43 19.19 -1.87 -12.14
N PHE A 44 19.78 -0.77 -12.61
CA PHE A 44 19.42 -0.16 -13.89
C PHE A 44 19.78 -1.06 -15.08
N ILE A 45 20.97 -1.64 -15.08
CA ILE A 45 21.38 -2.56 -16.13
C ILE A 45 20.49 -3.80 -16.15
N VAL A 46 20.26 -4.42 -14.99
CA VAL A 46 19.38 -5.59 -14.86
C VAL A 46 17.98 -5.29 -15.39
N TRP A 47 17.42 -4.16 -14.99
CA TRP A 47 16.10 -3.71 -15.46
C TRP A 47 16.10 -3.46 -16.97
N SER A 48 17.13 -2.80 -17.50
CA SER A 48 17.24 -2.49 -18.93
C SER A 48 17.34 -3.76 -19.77
N VAL A 49 18.17 -4.72 -19.37
CA VAL A 49 18.31 -6.03 -20.03
C VAL A 49 16.99 -6.80 -19.98
N TRP A 50 16.34 -6.84 -18.82
CA TRP A 50 15.03 -7.45 -18.66
C TRP A 50 13.99 -6.82 -19.60
N LEU A 51 13.93 -5.49 -19.67
CA LEU A 51 12.97 -4.78 -20.52
C LEU A 51 13.21 -5.04 -22.00
N VAL A 52 14.49 -5.00 -22.45
CA VAL A 52 14.86 -5.34 -23.83
C VAL A 52 14.39 -6.75 -24.17
N PHE A 53 14.67 -7.72 -23.30
CA PHE A 53 14.23 -9.10 -23.48
C PHE A 53 12.70 -9.22 -23.57
N GLN A 54 11.95 -8.54 -22.71
CA GLN A 54 10.49 -8.58 -22.73
C GLN A 54 9.91 -7.92 -24.00
N CYS A 55 10.43 -6.77 -24.41
CA CYS A 55 10.00 -6.11 -25.64
C CYS A 55 10.28 -6.99 -26.89
N ALA A 56 11.44 -7.63 -26.94
CA ALA A 56 11.79 -8.55 -28.02
C ALA A 56 10.89 -9.80 -28.03
N ARG A 57 10.69 -10.42 -26.85
CA ARG A 57 9.82 -11.60 -26.69
C ARG A 57 8.38 -11.34 -27.13
N HIS A 58 7.83 -10.21 -26.74
CA HIS A 58 6.45 -9.84 -27.07
C HIS A 58 6.33 -9.11 -28.41
N ARG A 59 7.43 -8.74 -29.06
CA ARG A 59 7.49 -7.92 -30.28
C ARG A 59 6.69 -6.62 -30.16
N ARG A 60 6.72 -6.02 -28.97
CA ARG A 60 5.95 -4.82 -28.64
C ARG A 60 6.82 -3.82 -27.90
N ARG A 61 6.63 -2.53 -28.20
CA ARG A 61 7.23 -1.44 -27.41
C ARG A 61 6.49 -1.29 -26.09
N ALA A 62 7.17 -0.84 -25.06
CA ALA A 62 6.63 -0.72 -23.72
C ALA A 62 6.08 0.68 -23.44
N VAL A 63 5.03 0.73 -22.63
CA VAL A 63 4.60 1.91 -21.85
C VAL A 63 4.72 1.53 -20.38
N ILE A 64 5.28 2.42 -19.59
CA ILE A 64 5.64 2.13 -18.21
C ILE A 64 4.84 3.01 -17.26
N ILE A 65 4.31 2.42 -16.21
CA ILE A 65 3.75 3.10 -15.04
C ILE A 65 4.65 2.80 -13.86
N CYS A 66 5.11 3.84 -13.14
CA CYS A 66 5.97 3.70 -11.98
C CYS A 66 5.25 4.21 -10.72
N ARG A 67 5.05 3.35 -9.70
CA ARG A 67 4.56 3.79 -8.39
C ARG A 67 5.23 3.01 -7.26
N PHE A 68 5.95 3.74 -6.38
CA PHE A 68 6.71 3.18 -5.27
C PHE A 68 6.21 3.64 -3.89
N GLY A 69 5.13 4.39 -3.84
CA GLY A 69 4.55 4.94 -2.62
C GLY A 69 4.07 3.91 -1.59
N GLY A 70 3.25 4.35 -0.66
CA GLY A 70 2.54 3.48 0.26
C GLY A 70 1.59 2.52 -0.47
N MET A 71 1.09 1.52 0.25
CA MET A 71 0.15 0.53 -0.31
C MET A 71 -1.07 1.20 -0.96
N GLY A 72 -1.67 2.17 -0.25
CA GLY A 72 -2.82 2.92 -0.74
C GLY A 72 -2.54 3.61 -2.08
N ASP A 73 -1.38 4.26 -2.20
CA ASP A 73 -0.98 4.96 -3.42
C ASP A 73 -0.83 4.01 -4.61
N VAL A 74 -0.25 2.82 -4.38
CA VAL A 74 -0.11 1.81 -5.42
C VAL A 74 -1.47 1.31 -5.88
N ILE A 75 -2.38 1.00 -4.94
CA ILE A 75 -3.74 0.53 -5.25
C ILE A 75 -4.52 1.61 -6.00
N CYS A 76 -4.45 2.86 -5.55
CA CYS A 76 -5.12 3.98 -6.22
C CYS A 76 -4.54 4.32 -7.61
N THR A 77 -3.36 3.79 -7.94
CA THR A 77 -2.78 3.90 -9.28
C THR A 77 -3.31 2.84 -10.26
N LEU A 78 -3.84 1.71 -9.77
CA LEU A 78 -4.26 0.60 -10.63
C LEU A 78 -5.32 1.00 -11.69
N PRO A 79 -6.34 1.82 -11.38
CA PRO A 79 -7.32 2.25 -12.39
C PRO A 79 -6.73 3.10 -13.53
N ILE A 80 -5.55 3.72 -13.32
CA ILE A 80 -4.87 4.50 -14.35
C ILE A 80 -4.36 3.59 -15.48
N CYS A 81 -4.11 2.32 -15.19
CA CYS A 81 -3.65 1.35 -16.18
C CYS A 81 -4.62 1.21 -17.36
N ASP A 82 -5.94 1.24 -17.11
CA ASP A 82 -6.95 1.12 -18.15
C ASP A 82 -6.90 2.32 -19.11
N GLU A 83 -6.72 3.52 -18.57
CA GLU A 83 -6.58 4.73 -19.38
C GLU A 83 -5.27 4.73 -20.19
N VAL A 84 -4.17 4.26 -19.59
CA VAL A 84 -2.89 4.09 -20.29
C VAL A 84 -3.04 3.06 -21.41
N ARG A 85 -3.70 1.94 -21.18
CA ARG A 85 -3.96 0.91 -22.19
C ARG A 85 -4.79 1.46 -23.35
N ARG A 86 -5.82 2.26 -23.06
CA ARG A 86 -6.67 2.91 -24.05
C ARG A 86 -5.89 3.90 -24.93
N ARG A 87 -4.95 4.67 -24.35
CA ARG A 87 -4.13 5.66 -25.09
C ARG A 87 -2.99 5.02 -25.87
N HIS A 88 -2.55 3.83 -25.48
CA HIS A 88 -1.42 3.13 -26.08
C HIS A 88 -1.80 1.73 -26.58
N PRO A 89 -2.74 1.63 -27.53
CA PRO A 89 -3.20 0.34 -28.04
C PRO A 89 -2.02 -0.46 -28.63
N GLY A 90 -2.01 -1.76 -28.36
CA GLY A 90 -0.97 -2.65 -28.86
C GLY A 90 0.40 -2.53 -28.17
N LYS A 91 0.59 -1.64 -27.20
CA LYS A 91 1.83 -1.54 -26.43
C LYS A 91 1.84 -2.52 -25.25
N LEU A 92 3.03 -2.87 -24.80
CA LEU A 92 3.26 -3.68 -23.61
C LEU A 92 3.18 -2.79 -22.38
N LEU A 93 2.16 -2.95 -21.56
CA LEU A 93 2.01 -2.18 -20.33
C LEU A 93 2.81 -2.83 -19.20
N VAL A 94 3.82 -2.11 -18.72
CA VAL A 94 4.70 -2.53 -17.63
C VAL A 94 4.44 -1.69 -16.39
N PHE A 95 4.06 -2.32 -15.30
CA PHE A 95 3.95 -1.67 -14.01
C PHE A 95 5.22 -1.88 -13.18
N VAL A 96 5.85 -0.81 -12.74
CA VAL A 96 7.07 -0.84 -11.93
C VAL A 96 6.78 -0.39 -10.52
N THR A 97 7.09 -1.22 -9.53
CA THR A 97 6.75 -0.96 -8.12
C THR A 97 7.81 -1.51 -7.17
N ALA A 98 7.63 -1.27 -5.86
CA ALA A 98 8.48 -1.88 -4.84
C ALA A 98 8.23 -3.39 -4.75
N ALA A 99 9.26 -4.15 -4.38
CA ALA A 99 9.18 -5.61 -4.30
C ALA A 99 8.04 -6.11 -3.41
N PHE A 100 7.74 -5.38 -2.33
CA PHE A 100 6.66 -5.73 -1.40
C PHE A 100 5.26 -5.63 -2.04
N TRP A 101 5.07 -4.74 -3.02
CA TRP A 101 3.77 -4.52 -3.67
C TRP A 101 3.59 -5.31 -4.98
N ARG A 102 4.62 -6.02 -5.41
CA ARG A 102 4.60 -6.76 -6.69
C ARG A 102 3.39 -7.67 -6.82
N GLU A 103 3.14 -8.50 -5.82
CA GLU A 103 2.06 -9.48 -5.86
C GLU A 103 0.68 -8.80 -5.80
N VAL A 104 0.56 -7.68 -5.08
CA VAL A 104 -0.67 -6.86 -5.08
C VAL A 104 -1.00 -6.35 -6.48
N VAL A 105 0.02 -5.84 -7.20
CA VAL A 105 -0.18 -5.37 -8.59
C VAL A 105 -0.50 -6.54 -9.53
N ILE A 106 0.12 -7.71 -9.34
CA ILE A 106 -0.21 -8.91 -10.12
C ILE A 106 -1.66 -9.33 -9.91
N LEU A 107 -2.16 -9.29 -8.67
CA LEU A 107 -3.55 -9.62 -8.36
C LEU A 107 -4.57 -8.66 -9.00
N SER A 108 -4.16 -7.46 -9.41
CA SER A 108 -5.05 -6.53 -10.12
C SER A 108 -5.25 -6.88 -11.59
N GLN A 109 -4.35 -7.63 -12.19
CA GLN A 109 -4.33 -7.97 -13.62
C GLN A 109 -4.33 -6.73 -14.56
N CYS A 110 -4.02 -5.54 -14.03
CA CYS A 110 -4.11 -4.29 -14.78
C CYS A 110 -2.98 -4.09 -15.79
N ALA A 111 -1.83 -4.76 -15.61
CA ALA A 111 -0.65 -4.62 -16.47
C ALA A 111 -0.25 -5.96 -17.09
N ASP A 112 0.38 -5.90 -18.28
CA ASP A 112 0.88 -7.11 -18.96
C ASP A 112 2.08 -7.70 -18.21
N LEU A 113 2.91 -6.84 -17.62
CA LEU A 113 4.09 -7.23 -16.84
C LEU A 113 4.22 -6.37 -15.58
N VAL A 114 4.70 -6.98 -14.51
CA VAL A 114 5.04 -6.30 -13.26
C VAL A 114 6.51 -6.48 -12.96
N TYR A 115 7.25 -5.38 -12.92
CA TYR A 115 8.64 -5.36 -12.51
C TYR A 115 8.77 -4.81 -11.09
N ALA A 116 9.38 -5.60 -10.22
CA ALA A 116 9.65 -5.19 -8.85
C ALA A 116 11.09 -4.76 -8.69
N ASN A 117 11.31 -3.60 -8.10
CA ASN A 117 12.64 -3.11 -7.82
C ASN A 117 12.74 -2.52 -6.40
N ASN A 118 13.95 -2.42 -5.89
CA ASN A 118 14.18 -1.73 -4.63
C ASN A 118 14.06 -0.21 -4.81
N ARG A 119 13.65 0.50 -3.76
CA ARG A 119 13.50 1.98 -3.71
C ARG A 119 14.70 2.74 -4.30
N TRP A 120 15.89 2.16 -4.23
CA TRP A 120 17.15 2.78 -4.67
C TRP A 120 17.28 2.92 -6.18
N ALA A 121 16.53 2.17 -6.97
CA ALA A 121 16.52 2.29 -8.43
C ALA A 121 15.53 3.35 -8.96
N TYR A 122 14.72 3.95 -8.08
CA TYR A 122 13.71 4.96 -8.42
C TYR A 122 14.24 6.12 -9.28
N PRO A 123 15.40 6.75 -8.98
CA PRO A 123 15.93 7.85 -9.78
C PRO A 123 16.28 7.50 -11.21
N PHE A 124 16.54 6.21 -11.53
CA PHE A 124 16.98 5.77 -12.85
C PHE A 124 15.84 5.31 -13.76
N ILE A 125 14.73 4.92 -13.15
CA ILE A 125 13.53 4.51 -13.89
C ILE A 125 12.78 5.75 -14.38
N LEU A 126 13.10 6.92 -13.83
CA LEU A 126 12.30 8.15 -13.89
C LEU A 126 12.77 9.28 -14.79
N PRO A 127 13.85 9.26 -15.56
CA PRO A 127 13.99 10.29 -16.57
C PRO A 127 12.88 10.09 -17.61
N THR A 128 11.83 10.87 -17.52
CA THR A 128 10.68 10.90 -18.42
C THR A 128 11.06 11.03 -19.90
N ASN A 129 12.33 11.27 -20.20
CA ASN A 129 12.88 11.50 -21.52
C ASN A 129 13.80 10.40 -22.06
N VAL A 130 14.12 9.36 -21.29
CA VAL A 130 14.96 8.28 -21.79
C VAL A 130 14.07 7.23 -22.44
N LYS A 131 13.80 7.42 -23.72
CA LYS A 131 13.27 6.38 -24.63
C LYS A 131 14.36 5.34 -24.81
N LEU A 132 14.46 4.38 -23.88
CA LEU A 132 15.50 3.37 -23.85
C LEU A 132 15.57 2.68 -25.22
N PHE A 133 16.59 3.03 -26.02
CA PHE A 133 16.80 2.50 -27.37
C PHE A 133 15.54 2.46 -28.27
N GLY A 134 14.60 3.39 -28.10
CA GLY A 134 13.34 3.38 -28.83
C GLY A 134 12.33 2.29 -28.40
N LEU A 135 12.62 1.53 -27.36
CA LEU A 135 11.76 0.45 -26.86
C LEU A 135 10.65 0.93 -25.92
N VAL A 136 10.82 2.10 -25.30
CA VAL A 136 9.83 2.71 -24.41
C VAL A 136 9.19 3.91 -25.10
N ASP A 137 7.87 3.90 -25.22
CA ASP A 137 7.13 5.02 -25.78
C ASP A 137 6.94 6.13 -24.75
N THR A 138 6.50 5.77 -23.53
CA THR A 138 6.17 6.75 -22.48
C THR A 138 6.36 6.10 -21.10
N ILE A 139 6.74 6.93 -20.13
CA ILE A 139 6.80 6.58 -18.72
C ILE A 139 5.87 7.52 -17.97
N TYR A 140 4.90 6.96 -17.27
CA TYR A 140 4.01 7.66 -16.35
C TYR A 140 4.46 7.45 -14.91
N ASN A 141 4.51 8.53 -14.16
CA ASN A 141 4.85 8.54 -12.74
C ASN A 141 3.75 9.27 -11.96
N PRO A 142 2.63 8.58 -11.66
CA PRO A 142 1.55 9.19 -10.90
C PRO A 142 2.03 9.71 -9.55
N GLN A 143 1.74 10.98 -9.26
CA GLN A 143 2.12 11.66 -8.02
C GLN A 143 0.92 12.40 -7.43
N THR A 144 0.78 12.37 -6.12
CA THR A 144 -0.24 13.16 -5.42
C THR A 144 0.11 14.65 -5.47
N THR A 145 -0.89 15.50 -5.28
CA THR A 145 -0.68 16.94 -5.12
C THR A 145 0.31 17.24 -3.99
N GLY A 146 0.23 16.52 -2.86
CA GLY A 146 1.16 16.67 -1.76
C GLY A 146 2.61 16.30 -2.10
N GLU A 147 2.83 15.32 -2.98
CA GLU A 147 4.17 14.97 -3.47
C GLU A 147 4.74 15.99 -4.47
N ARG A 148 3.87 16.62 -5.26
CA ARG A 148 4.25 17.66 -6.24
C ARG A 148 4.46 19.03 -5.60
N SER A 149 3.70 19.32 -4.55
CA SER A 149 3.74 20.61 -3.86
C SER A 149 3.39 20.45 -2.38
N TYR A 150 4.35 20.71 -1.50
CA TYR A 150 4.14 20.70 -0.05
C TYR A 150 3.17 21.80 0.44
N ARG A 151 2.65 22.64 -0.45
CA ARG A 151 1.82 23.81 -0.12
C ARG A 151 0.35 23.66 -0.56
N ALA A 152 0.01 22.61 -1.26
CA ALA A 152 -1.35 22.40 -1.76
C ALA A 152 -1.97 21.13 -1.16
N GLY A 153 -3.15 21.25 -0.57
CA GLY A 153 -3.95 20.11 -0.15
C GLY A 153 -4.63 19.44 -1.34
N MET A 154 -5.00 18.18 -1.17
CA MET A 154 -5.76 17.41 -2.15
C MET A 154 -7.22 17.83 -2.12
N THR A 155 -7.77 18.26 -3.26
CA THR A 155 -9.14 18.76 -3.38
C THR A 155 -10.10 17.83 -4.12
N CYS A 156 -9.58 16.76 -4.71
CA CYS A 156 -10.35 15.74 -5.41
C CYS A 156 -10.01 14.36 -4.84
N HIS A 157 -10.64 13.31 -5.36
CA HIS A 157 -10.33 11.94 -4.95
C HIS A 157 -8.88 11.58 -5.30
N LEU A 158 -8.20 10.82 -4.42
CA LEU A 158 -6.80 10.42 -4.57
C LEU A 158 -6.50 9.79 -5.95
N ILE A 159 -7.39 8.97 -6.47
CA ILE A 159 -7.25 8.34 -7.79
C ILE A 159 -7.27 9.38 -8.91
N GLU A 160 -8.14 10.39 -8.81
CA GLU A 160 -8.22 11.49 -9.78
C GLU A 160 -6.98 12.37 -9.70
N ASP A 161 -6.48 12.65 -8.50
CA ASP A 161 -5.26 13.44 -8.29
C ASP A 161 -4.03 12.76 -8.91
N LEU A 162 -3.90 11.45 -8.71
CA LEU A 162 -2.86 10.65 -9.33
C LEU A 162 -2.98 10.64 -10.86
N ALA A 163 -4.19 10.47 -11.39
CA ALA A 163 -4.44 10.49 -12.85
C ALA A 163 -4.15 11.85 -13.46
N ALA A 164 -4.59 12.92 -12.81
CA ALA A 164 -4.35 14.30 -13.26
C ALA A 164 -2.87 14.64 -13.34
N SER A 165 -2.04 14.07 -12.47
CA SER A 165 -0.58 14.22 -12.52
C SER A 165 0.05 13.63 -13.79
N CYS A 166 -0.64 12.70 -14.43
CA CYS A 166 -0.25 12.10 -15.71
C CYS A 166 -0.96 12.75 -16.93
N GLY A 167 -1.73 13.80 -16.73
CA GLY A 167 -2.53 14.43 -17.77
C GLY A 167 -3.77 13.62 -18.16
N PHE A 168 -4.33 12.85 -17.22
CA PHE A 168 -5.52 12.01 -17.45
C PHE A 168 -6.73 12.54 -16.69
N THR A 169 -7.88 12.40 -17.34
CA THR A 169 -9.19 12.36 -16.67
C THR A 169 -9.69 10.92 -16.78
N ILE A 170 -10.01 10.29 -15.65
CA ILE A 170 -10.47 8.91 -15.61
C ILE A 170 -11.92 8.86 -15.14
N THR A 171 -12.69 7.94 -15.70
CA THR A 171 -14.09 7.67 -15.33
C THR A 171 -14.22 6.44 -14.45
N ALA A 172 -13.49 5.38 -14.77
CA ALA A 172 -13.42 4.17 -13.94
C ALA A 172 -12.41 4.40 -12.81
N ARG A 173 -12.91 4.53 -11.58
CA ARG A 173 -12.10 4.89 -10.41
C ARG A 173 -11.94 3.76 -9.39
N GLN A 174 -12.62 2.62 -9.60
CA GLN A 174 -12.57 1.52 -8.65
C GLN A 174 -11.34 0.64 -8.88
N PRO A 175 -10.37 0.60 -7.97
CA PRO A 175 -9.31 -0.42 -8.02
C PRO A 175 -9.91 -1.80 -7.74
N ARG A 176 -9.40 -2.83 -8.43
CA ARG A 176 -9.86 -4.21 -8.26
C ARG A 176 -8.70 -5.15 -8.07
N LEU A 177 -8.85 -6.09 -7.15
CA LEU A 177 -7.89 -7.16 -6.89
C LEU A 177 -8.63 -8.50 -6.91
N TYR A 178 -8.01 -9.51 -7.52
CA TYR A 178 -8.61 -10.82 -7.75
C TYR A 178 -7.80 -11.94 -7.08
N PRO A 179 -7.88 -12.10 -5.73
CA PRO A 179 -7.23 -13.22 -5.06
C PRO A 179 -7.87 -14.54 -5.52
N SER A 180 -7.04 -15.50 -5.95
CA SER A 180 -7.54 -16.79 -6.40
C SER A 180 -8.14 -17.62 -5.25
N ALA A 181 -9.07 -18.52 -5.55
CA ALA A 181 -9.66 -19.43 -4.58
C ALA A 181 -8.58 -20.29 -3.87
N ASP A 182 -7.52 -20.67 -4.59
CA ASP A 182 -6.38 -21.41 -4.01
C ASP A 182 -5.59 -20.56 -3.01
N LEU A 183 -5.32 -19.30 -3.32
CA LEU A 183 -4.68 -18.36 -2.40
C LEU A 183 -5.52 -18.16 -1.14
N ILE A 184 -6.83 -17.94 -1.30
CA ILE A 184 -7.77 -17.81 -0.18
C ILE A 184 -7.74 -19.06 0.69
N LYS A 185 -7.87 -20.24 0.09
CA LYS A 185 -7.85 -21.51 0.83
C LYS A 185 -6.53 -21.71 1.60
N LYS A 186 -5.39 -21.51 0.95
CA LYS A 186 -4.06 -21.59 1.58
C LYS A 186 -3.94 -20.63 2.75
N THR A 187 -4.45 -19.41 2.58
CA THR A 187 -4.41 -18.37 3.62
C THR A 187 -5.30 -18.75 4.80
N ARG A 188 -6.52 -19.25 4.58
CA ARG A 188 -7.39 -19.77 5.65
C ARG A 188 -6.69 -20.84 6.47
N ILE A 189 -6.10 -21.85 5.83
CA ILE A 189 -5.39 -22.94 6.49
C ILE A 189 -4.20 -22.40 7.30
N ALA A 190 -3.38 -21.53 6.69
CA ALA A 190 -2.19 -20.97 7.33
C ALA A 190 -2.49 -20.15 8.60
N HIS A 191 -3.70 -19.61 8.70
CA HIS A 191 -4.16 -18.84 9.86
C HIS A 191 -5.15 -19.58 10.76
N GLY A 192 -5.36 -20.88 10.55
CA GLY A 192 -6.30 -21.66 11.36
C GLY A 192 -7.77 -21.23 11.18
N LEU A 193 -8.10 -20.60 10.05
CA LEU A 193 -9.44 -20.09 9.74
C LEU A 193 -10.28 -21.08 8.89
N ASP A 194 -9.81 -22.30 8.71
CA ASP A 194 -10.44 -23.33 7.87
C ASP A 194 -11.21 -24.39 8.70
N CYS A 195 -11.35 -24.20 10.00
CA CYS A 195 -12.08 -25.16 10.84
C CYS A 195 -13.58 -24.86 10.83
N ARG A 196 -14.40 -25.95 10.95
CA ARG A 196 -15.88 -25.86 10.99
C ARG A 196 -16.38 -24.91 12.08
N ALA A 197 -15.67 -24.82 13.21
CA ALA A 197 -16.00 -23.91 14.30
C ALA A 197 -15.93 -22.42 13.91
N ILE A 198 -15.24 -22.06 12.81
CA ILE A 198 -15.13 -20.68 12.32
C ILE A 198 -16.10 -20.45 11.15
N GLY A 199 -16.57 -21.49 10.45
CA GLY A 199 -17.35 -21.37 9.24
C GLY A 199 -18.69 -20.65 9.38
N GLU A 200 -19.24 -20.56 10.59
CA GLU A 200 -20.51 -19.88 10.91
C GLU A 200 -20.29 -18.56 11.66
N ARG A 201 -19.06 -18.30 12.11
CA ARG A 201 -18.71 -17.08 12.86
C ARG A 201 -18.38 -15.93 11.92
N LEU A 202 -18.68 -14.70 12.37
CA LEU A 202 -18.24 -13.50 11.67
C LEU A 202 -16.73 -13.38 11.72
N LEU A 203 -16.12 -12.99 10.61
CA LEU A 203 -14.70 -12.70 10.53
C LEU A 203 -14.51 -11.20 10.35
N ILE A 204 -14.05 -10.51 11.40
CA ILE A 204 -13.90 -9.06 11.41
C ILE A 204 -12.41 -8.72 11.47
N GLY A 205 -11.96 -7.96 10.48
CA GLY A 205 -10.60 -7.43 10.46
C GLY A 205 -10.53 -6.04 11.08
N ILE A 206 -9.60 -5.81 11.99
CA ILE A 206 -9.34 -4.48 12.54
C ILE A 206 -7.91 -4.05 12.23
N ASN A 207 -7.71 -2.77 11.93
CA ASN A 207 -6.38 -2.21 11.69
C ASN A 207 -6.19 -0.93 12.51
N PRO A 208 -5.66 -1.05 13.74
CA PRO A 208 -5.36 0.09 14.60
C PRO A 208 -4.18 0.95 14.13
N GLY A 209 -3.28 0.38 13.36
CA GLY A 209 -2.04 1.01 12.95
C GLY A 209 -0.84 0.06 13.10
N PRO A 210 0.39 0.61 13.15
CA PRO A 210 0.74 2.03 13.21
C PRO A 210 0.54 2.72 11.88
N ALA A 211 0.15 3.98 11.97
CA ALA A 211 0.16 4.92 10.85
C ALA A 211 0.93 6.18 11.30
N TRP A 212 0.57 7.32 10.74
CA TRP A 212 1.01 8.58 11.30
C TRP A 212 0.21 8.90 12.58
N PRO A 213 0.82 9.40 13.65
CA PRO A 213 0.15 9.62 14.94
C PRO A 213 -1.18 10.38 14.83
N VAL A 214 -1.27 11.33 13.90
CA VAL A 214 -2.50 12.12 13.65
C VAL A 214 -3.67 11.31 13.06
N LYS A 215 -3.46 10.05 12.71
CA LYS A 215 -4.49 9.14 12.18
C LYS A 215 -4.86 8.03 13.17
N GLU A 216 -4.12 7.91 14.26
CA GLU A 216 -4.30 6.80 15.21
C GLU A 216 -5.47 7.08 16.15
N TRP A 217 -6.28 6.05 16.36
CA TRP A 217 -7.34 6.04 17.35
C TRP A 217 -6.81 5.39 18.63
N GLU A 218 -7.26 5.83 19.79
CA GLU A 218 -6.72 5.39 21.08
C GLU A 218 -6.85 3.86 21.27
N ALA A 219 -5.81 3.23 21.83
CA ALA A 219 -5.79 1.78 22.06
C ALA A 219 -6.92 1.32 22.99
N SER A 220 -7.32 2.14 23.98
CA SER A 220 -8.45 1.93 24.86
C SER A 220 -9.78 1.83 24.11
N ASN A 221 -9.98 2.69 23.11
CA ASN A 221 -11.17 2.65 22.25
C ASN A 221 -11.18 1.40 21.38
N TRP A 222 -10.03 0.98 20.83
CA TRP A 222 -9.93 -0.27 20.08
C TRP A 222 -10.27 -1.47 20.96
N GLN A 223 -9.74 -1.53 22.19
CA GLN A 223 -10.06 -2.61 23.11
C GLN A 223 -11.54 -2.64 23.51
N SER A 224 -12.12 -1.47 23.76
CA SER A 224 -13.56 -1.32 24.04
C SER A 224 -14.42 -1.81 22.87
N LEU A 225 -14.04 -1.46 21.64
CA LEU A 225 -14.73 -1.94 20.44
C LEU A 225 -14.64 -3.46 20.27
N VAL A 226 -13.48 -4.06 20.50
CA VAL A 226 -13.30 -5.52 20.49
C VAL A 226 -14.20 -6.18 21.50
N ASN A 227 -14.27 -5.64 22.72
CA ASN A 227 -15.10 -6.19 23.79
C ASN A 227 -16.61 -6.08 23.44
N GLN A 228 -17.06 -4.95 22.88
CA GLN A 228 -18.44 -4.77 22.43
C GLN A 228 -18.81 -5.73 21.29
N ILE A 229 -17.91 -5.91 20.31
CA ILE A 229 -18.14 -6.88 19.23
C ILE A 229 -18.29 -8.29 19.79
N HIS A 230 -17.43 -8.72 20.70
CA HIS A 230 -17.53 -10.06 21.32
C HIS A 230 -18.75 -10.24 22.23
N SER A 231 -19.29 -9.17 22.81
CA SER A 231 -20.50 -9.26 23.63
C SER A 231 -21.76 -9.43 22.79
N GLU A 232 -21.77 -8.91 21.56
CA GLU A 232 -22.95 -8.88 20.70
C GLU A 232 -22.91 -9.96 19.59
N TYR A 233 -21.71 -10.35 19.14
CA TYR A 233 -21.52 -11.24 18.01
C TYR A 233 -20.59 -12.40 18.30
N ASP A 234 -20.93 -13.58 17.80
CA ASP A 234 -19.96 -14.67 17.70
C ASP A 234 -19.01 -14.40 16.54
N ALA A 235 -17.90 -13.74 16.86
CA ALA A 235 -16.94 -13.25 15.86
C ALA A 235 -15.52 -13.73 16.14
N VAL A 236 -14.75 -13.92 15.07
CA VAL A 236 -13.29 -13.98 15.12
C VAL A 236 -12.77 -12.64 14.66
N ILE A 237 -11.99 -11.97 15.52
CA ILE A 237 -11.40 -10.67 15.21
C ILE A 237 -9.94 -10.84 14.86
N ILE A 238 -9.57 -10.41 13.65
CA ILE A 238 -8.18 -10.39 13.16
C ILE A 238 -7.64 -8.98 13.31
N GLN A 239 -6.60 -8.79 14.10
CA GLN A 239 -5.86 -7.53 14.16
C GLN A 239 -4.77 -7.53 13.09
N PHE A 240 -4.93 -6.70 12.07
CA PHE A 240 -3.85 -6.32 11.15
C PHE A 240 -2.99 -5.29 11.84
N GLY A 241 -1.68 -5.40 11.72
CA GLY A 241 -0.87 -4.39 12.30
C GLY A 241 0.55 -4.84 12.52
N THR A 242 1.30 -3.98 13.17
CA THR A 242 2.73 -4.06 13.10
C THR A 242 3.37 -4.32 14.43
N SER A 243 4.42 -5.06 14.34
CA SER A 243 5.60 -4.83 15.16
C SER A 243 6.20 -3.45 14.79
N ILE A 244 6.91 -2.85 15.73
CA ILE A 244 7.70 -1.61 15.62
C ILE A 244 8.18 -1.35 14.18
N ARG A 245 7.84 -0.19 13.64
CA ARG A 245 8.35 0.32 12.36
C ARG A 245 9.19 1.56 12.61
N ASP A 246 10.51 1.45 12.40
CA ASP A 246 11.45 2.59 12.34
C ASP A 246 11.28 3.67 13.43
N GLY A 247 11.11 3.27 14.70
CA GLY A 247 10.96 4.17 15.82
C GLY A 247 9.54 4.67 16.11
N LEU A 248 8.54 4.25 15.33
CA LEU A 248 7.13 4.42 15.68
C LEU A 248 6.68 3.25 16.53
N ALA A 249 6.05 3.53 17.67
CA ALA A 249 5.45 2.50 18.51
C ALA A 249 4.38 1.75 17.70
N GLY A 250 4.53 0.43 17.60
CA GLY A 250 3.47 -0.42 17.07
C GLY A 250 2.33 -0.49 18.08
N TYR A 251 1.12 -0.78 17.61
CA TYR A 251 0.04 -1.14 18.51
C TYR A 251 0.32 -2.52 19.10
N ASP A 252 0.25 -2.62 20.42
CA ASP A 252 0.27 -3.89 21.10
C ASP A 252 -0.91 -4.77 20.65
N LYS A 253 -0.75 -6.07 20.79
CA LYS A 253 -1.84 -7.00 20.56
C LYS A 253 -2.97 -6.71 21.54
N LEU A 254 -4.15 -6.41 21.02
CA LEU A 254 -5.37 -6.30 21.82
C LEU A 254 -5.78 -7.67 22.38
N THR A 255 -6.49 -7.66 23.49
CA THR A 255 -7.04 -8.89 24.07
C THR A 255 -8.22 -9.38 23.24
N GLY A 256 -8.34 -10.70 23.06
CA GLY A 256 -9.46 -11.29 22.31
C GLY A 256 -9.30 -11.27 20.79
N VAL A 257 -8.12 -10.96 20.26
CA VAL A 257 -7.88 -10.90 18.81
C VAL A 257 -6.80 -11.87 18.35
N GLN A 258 -6.86 -12.28 17.10
CA GLN A 258 -5.79 -12.98 16.40
C GLN A 258 -4.89 -11.98 15.70
N LEU A 259 -3.61 -11.89 16.09
CA LEU A 259 -2.67 -10.93 15.50
C LEU A 259 -2.09 -11.46 14.18
N VAL A 260 -2.16 -10.63 13.14
CA VAL A 260 -1.47 -10.84 11.86
C VAL A 260 -0.43 -9.74 11.66
N THR A 261 0.84 -10.12 11.71
CA THR A 261 1.96 -9.16 11.65
C THR A 261 2.39 -8.83 10.23
N ASN A 262 2.99 -7.66 10.02
CA ASN A 262 3.45 -7.11 8.75
C ASN A 262 4.52 -7.92 7.98
N ARG A 263 5.00 -9.01 8.51
CA ARG A 263 5.97 -9.88 7.84
C ARG A 263 5.33 -10.77 6.79
N ARG A 264 4.01 -10.67 6.62
CA ARG A 264 3.27 -11.45 5.65
C ARG A 264 3.43 -10.86 4.24
N LYS A 265 3.38 -11.73 3.25
CA LYS A 265 3.42 -11.32 1.84
C LYS A 265 2.18 -10.48 1.51
N GLY A 266 2.31 -9.53 0.59
CA GLY A 266 1.21 -8.63 0.22
C GLY A 266 -0.05 -9.38 -0.26
N GLU A 267 0.11 -10.46 -1.01
CA GLU A 267 -0.98 -11.31 -1.49
C GLU A 267 -1.75 -12.00 -0.35
N GLU A 268 -1.06 -12.38 0.73
CA GLU A 268 -1.68 -13.00 1.89
C GLU A 268 -2.57 -12.01 2.66
N ILE A 269 -2.13 -10.76 2.77
CA ILE A 269 -2.93 -9.69 3.38
C ILE A 269 -4.18 -9.42 2.53
N VAL A 270 -4.06 -9.40 1.20
CA VAL A 270 -5.19 -9.27 0.27
C VAL A 270 -6.20 -10.39 0.50
N ALA A 271 -5.73 -11.64 0.57
CA ALA A 271 -6.60 -12.79 0.78
C ALA A 271 -7.29 -12.77 2.16
N LEU A 272 -6.57 -12.38 3.22
CA LEU A 272 -7.16 -12.23 4.56
C LEU A 272 -8.25 -11.14 4.59
N ILE A 273 -8.02 -10.00 3.96
CA ILE A 273 -9.03 -8.95 3.86
C ILE A 273 -10.23 -9.42 3.04
N ALA A 274 -9.99 -10.14 1.95
CA ALA A 274 -11.07 -10.65 1.09
C ALA A 274 -12.00 -11.66 1.77
N ILE A 275 -11.53 -12.36 2.80
CA ILE A 275 -12.36 -13.32 3.55
C ILE A 275 -13.07 -12.71 4.76
N CYS A 276 -12.73 -11.48 5.13
CA CYS A 276 -13.39 -10.78 6.22
C CYS A 276 -14.81 -10.37 5.84
N ASP A 277 -15.71 -10.44 6.82
CA ASP A 277 -17.07 -9.94 6.69
C ASP A 277 -17.14 -8.42 6.82
N LEU A 278 -16.19 -7.84 7.53
CA LEU A 278 -16.05 -6.40 7.75
C LEU A 278 -14.60 -6.07 8.03
N ILE A 279 -14.13 -4.95 7.50
CA ILE A 279 -12.86 -4.32 7.91
C ILE A 279 -13.16 -3.01 8.64
N ILE A 280 -12.51 -2.80 9.78
CA ILE A 280 -12.51 -1.54 10.51
C ILE A 280 -11.07 -1.03 10.57
N SER A 281 -10.80 0.13 10.00
CA SER A 281 -9.42 0.61 9.83
C SER A 281 -9.31 2.11 10.03
N ILE A 282 -8.23 2.55 10.64
CA ILE A 282 -7.81 3.95 10.47
C ILE A 282 -7.48 4.21 9.00
N ASP A 283 -7.41 5.48 8.60
CA ASP A 283 -7.01 5.89 7.25
C ASP A 283 -5.58 5.42 6.91
N SER A 284 -5.50 4.24 6.30
CA SER A 284 -4.25 3.56 5.94
C SER A 284 -4.47 2.54 4.82
N GLY A 285 -3.43 1.80 4.44
CA GLY A 285 -3.46 0.85 3.33
C GLY A 285 -4.62 -0.16 3.31
N PRO A 286 -5.03 -0.78 4.43
CA PRO A 286 -6.17 -1.71 4.48
C PRO A 286 -7.50 -1.14 4.00
N VAL A 287 -7.73 0.18 4.12
CA VAL A 287 -8.91 0.87 3.55
C VAL A 287 -9.00 0.63 2.04
N HIS A 288 -7.90 0.85 1.34
CA HIS A 288 -7.83 0.69 -0.11
C HIS A 288 -7.89 -0.78 -0.54
N LEU A 289 -7.27 -1.68 0.26
CA LEU A 289 -7.33 -3.13 -0.01
C LEU A 289 -8.76 -3.65 0.12
N ALA A 290 -9.45 -3.31 1.21
CA ALA A 290 -10.83 -3.72 1.43
C ALA A 290 -11.73 -3.30 0.27
N GLY A 291 -11.61 -2.04 -0.16
CA GLY A 291 -12.32 -1.56 -1.33
C GLY A 291 -11.97 -2.30 -2.61
N ALA A 292 -10.71 -2.61 -2.84
CA ALA A 292 -10.25 -3.27 -4.05
C ALA A 292 -10.70 -4.74 -4.17
N VAL A 293 -10.95 -5.42 -3.04
CA VAL A 293 -11.51 -6.79 -3.02
C VAL A 293 -13.02 -6.82 -2.76
N GLY A 294 -13.67 -5.66 -2.53
CA GLY A 294 -15.10 -5.57 -2.29
C GLY A 294 -15.57 -5.93 -0.87
N THR A 295 -14.66 -5.99 0.09
CA THR A 295 -15.02 -6.24 1.50
C THR A 295 -15.65 -4.99 2.13
N PRO A 296 -16.77 -5.10 2.86
CA PRO A 296 -17.36 -4.00 3.61
C PRO A 296 -16.34 -3.34 4.54
N LEU A 297 -16.39 -2.01 4.63
CA LEU A 297 -15.36 -1.22 5.29
C LEU A 297 -15.96 -0.11 6.14
N ILE A 298 -15.46 0.02 7.37
CA ILE A 298 -15.59 1.22 8.21
C ILE A 298 -14.20 1.84 8.34
N GLY A 299 -14.04 3.05 7.81
CA GLY A 299 -12.83 3.83 7.93
C GLY A 299 -12.94 4.91 8.99
N LEU A 300 -11.93 5.06 9.86
CA LEU A 300 -11.86 6.11 10.87
C LEU A 300 -11.00 7.25 10.35
N PHE A 301 -11.57 8.45 10.26
CA PHE A 301 -10.96 9.61 9.63
C PHE A 301 -10.90 10.83 10.56
N GLY A 302 -9.90 11.64 10.33
CA GLY A 302 -9.71 12.91 11.04
C GLY A 302 -9.05 13.95 10.15
N ALA A 303 -7.77 13.79 9.87
CA ALA A 303 -6.99 14.74 9.10
C ALA A 303 -7.33 14.77 7.60
N LEU A 304 -7.79 13.64 7.03
CA LEU A 304 -8.21 13.52 5.63
C LEU A 304 -9.73 13.34 5.51
N ASP A 305 -10.30 13.88 4.46
CA ASP A 305 -11.71 13.73 4.11
C ASP A 305 -11.95 12.33 3.52
N PRO A 306 -12.83 11.50 4.12
CA PRO A 306 -13.13 10.17 3.61
C PRO A 306 -13.59 10.17 2.15
N ARG A 307 -14.25 11.22 1.68
CA ARG A 307 -14.71 11.36 0.29
C ARG A 307 -13.57 11.41 -0.72
N THR A 308 -12.36 11.81 -0.27
CA THR A 308 -11.17 11.86 -1.11
C THR A 308 -10.34 10.57 -1.07
N ILE A 309 -10.66 9.65 -0.16
CA ILE A 309 -9.84 8.46 0.14
C ILE A 309 -10.60 7.16 -0.08
N LEU A 310 -11.87 7.09 0.37
CA LEU A 310 -12.62 5.83 0.34
C LEU A 310 -12.86 5.35 -1.09
N PRO A 311 -12.77 4.03 -1.34
CA PRO A 311 -13.02 3.46 -2.66
C PRO A 311 -14.43 3.80 -3.16
N PRO A 312 -14.58 4.35 -4.36
CA PRO A 312 -15.84 4.98 -4.81
C PRO A 312 -17.04 4.04 -4.97
N GLU A 313 -16.76 2.76 -5.32
CA GLU A 313 -17.82 1.78 -5.65
C GLU A 313 -17.91 0.64 -4.62
N SER A 314 -17.29 0.81 -3.45
CA SER A 314 -17.27 -0.21 -2.41
C SER A 314 -18.26 0.14 -1.29
N PRO A 315 -18.79 -0.87 -0.57
CA PRO A 315 -19.60 -0.64 0.62
C PRO A 315 -18.70 -0.12 1.75
N ALA A 316 -18.38 1.17 1.71
CA ALA A 316 -17.46 1.85 2.61
C ALA A 316 -18.14 3.00 3.35
N LEU A 317 -17.96 3.04 4.67
CA LEU A 317 -18.44 4.09 5.55
C LEU A 317 -17.24 4.81 6.17
N GLY A 318 -17.17 6.13 6.02
CA GLY A 318 -16.19 6.99 6.68
C GLY A 318 -16.74 7.62 7.94
N LEU A 319 -16.15 7.33 9.09
CA LEU A 319 -16.51 7.93 10.37
C LEU A 319 -15.52 9.01 10.77
N PHE A 320 -16.01 10.08 11.32
CA PHE A 320 -15.23 11.20 11.83
C PHE A 320 -15.99 11.93 12.92
N SER A 321 -15.28 12.65 13.76
CA SER A 321 -15.89 13.49 14.81
C SER A 321 -16.18 14.90 14.30
N ASP A 322 -17.03 15.63 14.99
CA ASP A 322 -17.29 17.04 14.71
C ASP A 322 -16.28 17.94 15.44
N VAL A 323 -15.27 18.41 14.72
CA VAL A 323 -14.25 19.34 15.23
C VAL A 323 -13.96 20.43 14.20
N PRO A 324 -13.68 21.69 14.61
CA PRO A 324 -13.45 22.81 13.69
C PRO A 324 -12.29 22.61 12.72
N CYS A 325 -11.28 21.84 13.12
CA CYS A 325 -10.10 21.56 12.31
C CYS A 325 -10.20 20.31 11.46
N LEU A 326 -11.38 19.68 11.37
CA LEU A 326 -11.60 18.44 10.61
C LEU A 326 -11.12 18.59 9.17
N PHE A 327 -10.52 17.51 8.62
CA PHE A 327 -9.97 17.44 7.26
C PHE A 327 -8.87 18.48 6.96
N CYS A 328 -8.09 18.81 7.97
CA CYS A 328 -7.08 19.85 7.87
C CYS A 328 -6.02 19.55 6.79
N HIS A 329 -5.70 18.29 6.52
CA HIS A 329 -4.73 17.92 5.50
C HIS A 329 -5.20 18.20 4.06
N ASN A 330 -6.50 18.22 3.83
CA ASN A 330 -7.05 18.65 2.54
C ASN A 330 -7.03 20.17 2.36
N ARG A 331 -6.88 20.96 3.43
CA ARG A 331 -6.95 22.42 3.42
C ARG A 331 -5.63 23.11 3.65
N THR A 332 -4.85 22.63 4.61
CA THR A 332 -3.57 23.22 5.00
C THR A 332 -2.43 22.33 4.60
N PRO A 333 -1.48 22.84 3.84
CA PRO A 333 -0.27 22.11 3.55
C PRO A 333 0.56 21.96 4.83
N VAL A 334 1.00 20.75 5.10
CA VAL A 334 2.03 20.47 6.10
C VAL A 334 1.60 20.70 7.55
N ILE A 335 0.69 19.88 8.02
CA ILE A 335 0.79 19.46 9.41
C ILE A 335 1.96 18.48 9.45
N ASN A 336 2.91 18.73 10.36
CA ASN A 336 3.98 17.79 10.58
C ASN A 336 3.40 16.47 11.10
N TRP A 337 3.23 15.51 10.23
CA TRP A 337 2.62 14.21 10.49
C TRP A 337 3.37 13.41 11.57
N LEU A 338 4.64 13.73 11.79
CA LEU A 338 5.50 13.03 12.73
C LEU A 338 5.60 13.72 14.08
N THR A 339 5.44 15.04 14.14
CA THR A 339 5.78 15.83 15.34
C THR A 339 4.61 16.44 16.08
N GLY A 340 3.40 16.31 15.57
CA GLY A 340 2.22 16.68 16.33
C GLY A 340 1.20 17.54 15.61
N CYS A 341 -0.03 17.37 16.03
CA CYS A 341 -1.19 18.18 15.68
C CYS A 341 -1.31 19.33 16.66
N PRO A 342 -1.47 20.61 16.23
CA PRO A 342 -1.64 21.74 17.13
C PRO A 342 -2.93 21.66 17.97
N ASN A 343 -3.88 20.82 17.57
CA ASN A 343 -5.17 20.60 18.25
C ASN A 343 -5.22 19.23 18.96
N ASP A 344 -4.08 18.69 19.38
CA ASP A 344 -3.96 17.45 20.15
C ASP A 344 -4.76 16.28 19.59
N ILE A 345 -4.81 16.18 18.26
CA ILE A 345 -5.50 15.11 17.51
C ILE A 345 -7.00 14.98 17.92
N ALA A 346 -7.63 16.09 18.28
CA ALA A 346 -9.03 16.11 18.76
C ALA A 346 -9.99 15.37 17.83
N CYS A 347 -9.75 15.40 16.50
CA CYS A 347 -10.58 14.69 15.53
C CYS A 347 -10.61 13.16 15.73
N MET A 348 -9.53 12.55 16.18
CA MET A 348 -9.48 11.10 16.47
C MET A 348 -9.88 10.81 17.92
N LYS A 349 -9.49 11.67 18.88
CA LYS A 349 -9.83 11.51 20.29
C LYS A 349 -11.34 11.66 20.55
N ASN A 350 -12.00 12.56 19.83
CA ASN A 350 -13.45 12.81 19.99
C ASN A 350 -14.31 11.80 19.21
N LEU A 351 -13.70 10.91 18.41
CA LEU A 351 -14.45 9.83 17.78
C LEU A 351 -14.69 8.72 18.81
N GLY A 352 -15.88 8.68 19.39
CA GLY A 352 -16.24 7.75 20.45
C GLY A 352 -16.40 6.30 19.95
N CYS A 353 -16.09 5.35 20.82
CA CYS A 353 -16.24 3.91 20.55
C CYS A 353 -17.69 3.54 20.20
N GLU A 354 -18.68 4.12 20.89
CA GLU A 354 -20.11 3.88 20.64
C GLU A 354 -20.50 4.22 19.19
N THR A 355 -20.05 5.36 18.68
CA THR A 355 -20.29 5.75 17.28
C THR A 355 -19.78 4.71 16.30
N VAL A 356 -18.58 4.16 16.56
CA VAL A 356 -17.98 3.14 15.72
C VAL A 356 -18.74 1.81 15.83
N PHE A 357 -19.15 1.44 17.03
CA PHE A 357 -19.90 0.20 17.26
C PHE A 357 -21.31 0.25 16.63
N GLU A 358 -22.02 1.37 16.71
CA GLU A 358 -23.31 1.54 16.00
C GLU A 358 -23.14 1.41 14.47
N ALA A 359 -22.04 1.91 13.92
CA ALA A 359 -21.74 1.69 12.51
C ALA A 359 -21.48 0.21 12.20
N VAL A 360 -20.78 -0.52 13.08
CA VAL A 360 -20.62 -1.98 12.95
C VAL A 360 -21.97 -2.69 12.91
N LYS A 361 -22.87 -2.38 13.83
CA LYS A 361 -24.23 -2.95 13.87
C LYS A 361 -24.98 -2.67 12.58
N SER A 362 -24.91 -1.43 12.09
CA SER A 362 -25.58 -1.03 10.85
C SER A 362 -25.06 -1.82 9.65
N VAL A 363 -23.75 -1.90 9.47
CA VAL A 363 -23.14 -2.61 8.33
C VAL A 363 -23.46 -4.10 8.38
N LEU A 364 -23.35 -4.74 9.55
CA LEU A 364 -23.62 -6.17 9.70
C LEU A 364 -25.12 -6.48 9.51
N SER A 365 -26.04 -5.64 10.00
CA SER A 365 -27.49 -5.85 9.83
C SER A 365 -27.94 -5.82 8.35
N HIS A 366 -27.31 -4.97 7.54
CA HIS A 366 -27.59 -4.93 6.09
C HIS A 366 -27.10 -6.20 5.38
N ARG A 367 -26.01 -6.80 5.85
CA ARG A 367 -25.45 -8.02 5.27
C ARG A 367 -26.29 -9.27 5.55
N PHE A 368 -26.92 -9.35 6.72
CA PHE A 368 -27.84 -10.45 7.04
C PHE A 368 -29.13 -10.42 6.21
N ARG A 369 -29.45 -9.28 5.58
CA ARG A 369 -30.63 -9.11 4.70
C ARG A 369 -30.36 -9.37 3.23
N SER A 370 -29.10 -9.29 2.79
CA SER A 370 -28.70 -9.60 1.42
C SER A 370 -27.95 -10.94 1.45
N ASP A 371 -28.50 -11.97 0.80
CA ASP A 371 -27.85 -13.28 0.62
C ASP A 371 -26.41 -13.10 0.22
N ARG A 372 -25.49 -13.80 0.89
CA ARG A 372 -24.04 -13.75 0.65
C ARG A 372 -23.77 -13.96 -0.83
N PRO A 373 -23.14 -13.03 -1.57
CA PRO A 373 -22.69 -13.33 -2.91
C PRO A 373 -21.69 -14.48 -2.83
N ASN A 374 -22.02 -15.58 -3.51
CA ASN A 374 -21.18 -16.77 -3.59
C ASN A 374 -19.79 -16.37 -4.14
N PRO A 375 -18.69 -16.68 -3.45
CA PRO A 375 -17.32 -16.42 -3.93
C PRO A 375 -17.05 -16.98 -5.34
N ALA A 376 -17.82 -17.99 -5.78
CA ALA A 376 -17.74 -18.56 -7.12
C ALA A 376 -18.31 -17.63 -8.23
N GLN A 377 -19.15 -16.64 -7.90
CA GLN A 377 -19.70 -15.70 -8.89
C GLN A 377 -18.72 -14.59 -9.29
N ILE A 378 -17.66 -14.38 -8.51
CA ILE A 378 -16.59 -13.41 -8.84
C ILE A 378 -15.76 -13.91 -10.05
N GLN A 379 -15.73 -15.22 -10.32
CA GLN A 379 -14.95 -15.79 -11.43
C GLN A 379 -15.60 -15.62 -12.81
N SER A 380 -16.90 -15.33 -12.91
CA SER A 380 -17.59 -15.23 -14.21
C SER A 380 -17.50 -13.86 -14.90
N GLN A 381 -16.89 -12.86 -14.26
CA GLN A 381 -16.75 -11.50 -14.78
C GLN A 381 -15.33 -11.13 -15.21
N SER A 382 -14.43 -12.11 -15.36
CA SER A 382 -13.11 -11.86 -15.94
C SER A 382 -13.29 -11.57 -17.45
N PRO A 383 -12.90 -10.40 -17.95
CA PRO A 383 -12.87 -10.17 -19.40
C PRO A 383 -11.78 -11.04 -20.03
N ARG A 384 -12.16 -11.76 -21.10
CA ARG A 384 -11.25 -12.53 -21.97
C ARG A 384 -10.30 -11.62 -22.72
#